data_8f3259f79959390c6615db2c83d2033e
#
_entry.id   8f3259f79959390c6615db2c83d2033e
#
_cell.length_a   1.000
_cell.length_b   1.000
_cell.length_c   1.000
_cell.angle_alpha   90.00
_cell.angle_beta   90.00
_cell.angle_gamma   90.00
#
_symmetry.space_group_name_H-M   'P 1'
#
loop_
_entity.id
_entity.type
_entity.pdbx_description
1 polymer ?
#
loop_
_entity_poly.entity_id
_entity_poly.type
_entity_poly.pdbx_seq_one_letter_code
_entity_poly.pdbx_strand_id
1 'polypeptide(L)'
;NTGSDFVYEDDFVQNTDAYLANSGQFDEEGNPLVANTENNGRFHTDWLNMIYPRIKLAKDLLTDNGVIFISIDDNEQENMKKVCCEIFGQANFVAELIWERAYSPKNDAKYISGSHDYVLMFAKNIENFTIGRLPRTEEANARYRNIDNDPRGPWKPGDISVKTYNAATDYPITTPSGRVVTPPAGGCWRFNKETFESMVKDNRIYFGSDGSSVPSVKRFLSELKFEGMAPTSILFYKEVGHSQE
;
A
#
# COMPACT_ATOMS: atom_id res chain seq x y z
N ASN A 1 -18.91 -11.86 -7.54
CA ASN A 1 -20.07 -12.00 -8.43
C ASN A 1 -21.41 -11.93 -7.71
N THR A 2 -21.46 -11.31 -6.54
CA THR A 2 -22.71 -11.04 -5.85
C THR A 2 -23.54 -10.06 -6.69
N GLY A 3 -24.66 -10.56 -7.28
CA GLY A 3 -25.64 -9.76 -8.01
C GLY A 3 -25.43 -9.58 -9.52
N SER A 4 -24.47 -10.29 -10.15
CA SER A 4 -24.26 -10.22 -11.62
C SER A 4 -23.88 -11.58 -12.18
N ASP A 5 -24.45 -11.94 -13.36
CA ASP A 5 -24.03 -13.10 -14.14
C ASP A 5 -22.71 -12.79 -14.85
N PHE A 6 -21.68 -13.60 -14.60
CA PHE A 6 -20.39 -13.48 -15.28
C PHE A 6 -20.18 -14.59 -16.32
N VAL A 7 -19.31 -14.30 -17.30
CA VAL A 7 -18.99 -15.13 -18.46
C VAL A 7 -18.28 -16.45 -18.10
N TYR A 8 -17.94 -16.66 -16.84
CA TYR A 8 -17.40 -17.93 -16.36
C TYR A 8 -18.56 -18.87 -16.03
N GLU A 9 -18.56 -20.07 -16.61
CA GLU A 9 -19.40 -21.16 -16.16
C GLU A 9 -19.02 -21.48 -14.70
N ASP A 10 -19.61 -20.73 -13.77
CA ASP A 10 -19.56 -21.00 -12.33
C ASP A 10 -20.60 -22.08 -11.97
N ASP A 11 -20.97 -22.87 -12.96
CA ASP A 11 -21.79 -24.06 -12.79
C ASP A 11 -21.02 -25.11 -12.01
N PHE A 12 -21.01 -24.93 -10.68
CA PHE A 12 -20.88 -26.05 -9.78
C PHE A 12 -22.16 -26.86 -9.88
N VAL A 13 -22.22 -27.69 -10.91
CA VAL A 13 -23.28 -28.66 -11.06
C VAL A 13 -23.10 -29.78 -10.03
N GLN A 14 -23.44 -29.50 -8.77
CA GLN A 14 -24.27 -30.46 -8.11
C GLN A 14 -25.58 -30.42 -8.88
N ASN A 15 -26.10 -31.60 -9.22
CA ASN A 15 -27.44 -31.72 -9.81
C ASN A 15 -28.33 -30.67 -9.08
N THR A 16 -28.80 -29.66 -9.80
CA THR A 16 -29.55 -28.52 -9.26
C THR A 16 -30.67 -28.99 -8.34
N ASP A 17 -31.36 -30.09 -8.71
CA ASP A 17 -32.43 -30.70 -7.95
C ASP A 17 -31.97 -31.26 -6.59
N ALA A 18 -30.77 -31.83 -6.50
CA ALA A 18 -30.23 -32.34 -5.26
C ALA A 18 -29.74 -31.21 -4.33
N TYR A 19 -29.19 -30.12 -4.88
CA TYR A 19 -28.83 -28.91 -4.12
C TYR A 19 -30.07 -28.19 -3.62
N LEU A 20 -31.09 -28.03 -4.46
CA LEU A 20 -32.37 -27.38 -4.12
C LEU A 20 -33.10 -28.15 -3.04
N ALA A 21 -33.18 -29.48 -3.11
CA ALA A 21 -33.81 -30.34 -2.10
C ALA A 21 -33.08 -30.29 -0.74
N ASN A 22 -31.75 -30.13 -0.74
CA ASN A 22 -30.94 -30.10 0.49
C ASN A 22 -30.77 -28.71 1.09
N SER A 23 -31.03 -27.64 0.32
CA SER A 23 -30.77 -26.25 0.75
C SER A 23 -31.84 -25.72 1.73
N GLY A 24 -33.02 -26.33 1.78
CA GLY A 24 -34.19 -25.84 2.56
C GLY A 24 -34.67 -24.45 2.14
N GLN A 25 -34.35 -24.03 0.90
CA GLN A 25 -34.66 -22.70 0.36
C GLN A 25 -35.88 -22.72 -0.58
N PHE A 26 -36.40 -23.89 -0.87
CA PHE A 26 -37.56 -24.10 -1.77
C PHE A 26 -38.67 -24.83 -1.08
N ASP A 27 -39.91 -24.53 -1.46
CA ASP A 27 -41.07 -25.29 -1.03
C ASP A 27 -41.13 -26.64 -1.76
N GLU A 28 -42.10 -27.48 -1.39
CA GLU A 28 -42.34 -28.79 -2.02
C GLU A 28 -42.71 -28.69 -3.50
N GLU A 29 -43.06 -27.48 -3.96
CA GLU A 29 -43.44 -27.16 -5.35
C GLU A 29 -42.30 -26.55 -6.14
N GLY A 30 -41.08 -26.36 -5.54
CA GLY A 30 -39.89 -25.84 -6.18
C GLY A 30 -39.82 -24.31 -6.30
N ASN A 31 -40.68 -23.58 -5.56
CA ASN A 31 -40.61 -22.13 -5.50
C ASN A 31 -39.59 -21.68 -4.45
N PRO A 32 -38.78 -20.64 -4.67
CA PRO A 32 -37.84 -20.14 -3.68
C PRO A 32 -38.58 -19.58 -2.46
N LEU A 33 -38.30 -20.11 -1.27
CA LEU A 33 -38.90 -19.66 -0.02
C LEU A 33 -38.42 -18.28 0.39
N VAL A 34 -37.23 -17.86 -0.02
CA VAL A 34 -36.67 -16.53 0.26
C VAL A 34 -35.84 -16.09 -0.95
N ALA A 35 -36.11 -14.89 -1.47
CA ALA A 35 -35.21 -14.27 -2.44
C ALA A 35 -33.84 -14.02 -1.80
N ASN A 36 -32.74 -14.33 -2.50
CA ASN A 36 -31.40 -14.01 -2.05
C ASN A 36 -31.16 -12.50 -2.19
N THR A 37 -31.66 -11.74 -1.23
CA THR A 37 -31.52 -10.28 -1.13
C THR A 37 -30.50 -9.94 -0.06
N GLU A 38 -29.98 -8.70 -0.06
CA GLU A 38 -29.08 -8.18 0.98
C GLU A 38 -29.61 -8.37 2.42
N ASN A 39 -30.92 -8.43 2.60
CA ASN A 39 -31.57 -8.70 3.89
C ASN A 39 -31.54 -10.19 4.29
N ASN A 40 -31.16 -11.08 3.37
CA ASN A 40 -30.98 -12.47 3.69
C ASN A 40 -29.58 -12.68 4.27
N GLY A 41 -29.46 -13.07 5.52
CA GLY A 41 -28.17 -13.34 6.19
C GLY A 41 -27.29 -14.41 5.52
N ARG A 42 -27.74 -14.98 4.39
CA ARG A 42 -26.99 -15.92 3.52
C ARG A 42 -26.48 -15.27 2.23
N PHE A 43 -26.72 -13.97 2.01
CA PHE A 43 -26.33 -13.28 0.77
C PHE A 43 -24.85 -13.47 0.42
N HIS A 44 -23.97 -13.36 1.40
CA HIS A 44 -22.53 -13.57 1.23
C HIS A 44 -22.12 -15.05 1.34
N THR A 45 -22.97 -15.90 1.92
CA THR A 45 -22.61 -17.30 2.24
C THR A 45 -22.34 -18.11 0.98
N ASP A 46 -23.16 -17.98 -0.04
CA ASP A 46 -23.00 -18.73 -1.29
C ASP A 46 -21.73 -18.33 -2.01
N TRP A 47 -21.44 -17.03 -2.06
CA TRP A 47 -20.19 -16.54 -2.59
C TRP A 47 -18.97 -17.03 -1.79
N LEU A 48 -19.04 -17.02 -0.47
CA LEU A 48 -17.99 -17.53 0.41
C LEU A 48 -17.74 -19.03 0.20
N ASN A 49 -18.79 -19.82 0.09
CA ASN A 49 -18.71 -21.26 -0.15
C ASN A 49 -18.04 -21.56 -1.51
N MET A 50 -18.30 -20.75 -2.51
CA MET A 50 -17.72 -20.85 -3.83
C MET A 50 -16.24 -20.45 -3.81
N ILE A 51 -15.86 -19.35 -3.18
CA ILE A 51 -14.51 -18.77 -3.27
C ILE A 51 -13.49 -19.44 -2.33
N TYR A 52 -13.93 -19.87 -1.15
CA TYR A 52 -13.05 -20.42 -0.11
C TYR A 52 -12.19 -21.61 -0.60
N PRO A 53 -12.77 -22.69 -1.19
CA PRO A 53 -11.98 -23.81 -1.68
C PRO A 53 -11.03 -23.40 -2.81
N ARG A 54 -11.40 -22.44 -3.64
CA ARG A 54 -10.56 -21.93 -4.72
C ARG A 54 -9.32 -21.20 -4.18
N ILE A 55 -9.49 -20.34 -3.20
CA ILE A 55 -8.38 -19.63 -2.55
C ILE A 55 -7.46 -20.61 -1.83
N LYS A 56 -8.01 -21.64 -1.19
CA LYS A 56 -7.23 -22.70 -0.55
C LYS A 56 -6.38 -23.46 -1.57
N LEU A 57 -6.97 -23.86 -2.70
CA LEU A 57 -6.23 -24.51 -3.79
C LEU A 57 -5.17 -23.57 -4.39
N ALA A 58 -5.51 -22.29 -4.60
CA ALA A 58 -4.57 -21.31 -5.12
C ALA A 58 -3.32 -21.18 -4.24
N LYS A 59 -3.47 -21.22 -2.89
CA LYS A 59 -2.34 -21.23 -1.97
C LYS A 59 -1.42 -22.42 -2.19
N ASP A 60 -2.00 -23.62 -2.43
CA ASP A 60 -1.22 -24.84 -2.64
C ASP A 60 -0.41 -24.81 -3.95
N LEU A 61 -0.92 -24.08 -4.96
CA LEU A 61 -0.24 -23.89 -6.26
C LEU A 61 0.92 -22.88 -6.21
N LEU A 62 0.99 -22.04 -5.18
CA LEU A 62 2.08 -21.08 -5.04
C LEU A 62 3.38 -21.76 -4.62
N THR A 63 4.50 -21.25 -5.13
CA THR A 63 5.84 -21.51 -4.59
C THR A 63 6.00 -20.88 -3.20
N ASP A 64 6.98 -21.29 -2.42
CA ASP A 64 7.16 -20.80 -1.04
C ASP A 64 7.44 -19.28 -0.95
N ASN A 65 8.03 -18.70 -1.99
CA ASN A 65 8.21 -17.26 -2.13
C ASN A 65 7.12 -16.60 -2.98
N GLY A 66 6.06 -17.34 -3.33
CA GLY A 66 4.98 -16.88 -4.18
C GLY A 66 4.04 -15.89 -3.50
N VAL A 67 3.32 -15.15 -4.31
CA VAL A 67 2.35 -14.14 -3.90
C VAL A 67 1.09 -14.26 -4.74
N ILE A 68 -0.06 -14.00 -4.14
CA ILE A 68 -1.35 -13.90 -4.83
C ILE A 68 -1.85 -12.47 -4.81
N PHE A 69 -2.39 -12.03 -5.94
CA PHE A 69 -3.12 -10.78 -6.08
C PHE A 69 -4.59 -11.11 -6.38
N ILE A 70 -5.50 -10.51 -5.66
CA ILE A 70 -6.94 -10.76 -5.78
C ILE A 70 -7.63 -9.44 -5.96
N SER A 71 -8.13 -9.20 -7.18
CA SER A 71 -8.96 -8.02 -7.47
C SER A 71 -10.37 -8.26 -6.97
N ILE A 72 -10.92 -7.27 -6.28
CA ILE A 72 -12.23 -7.34 -5.65
C ILE A 72 -12.84 -5.95 -5.54
N ASP A 73 -14.17 -5.85 -5.65
CA ASP A 73 -14.92 -4.63 -5.42
C ASP A 73 -15.40 -4.48 -3.96
N ASP A 74 -16.13 -3.40 -3.68
CA ASP A 74 -16.66 -3.08 -2.35
C ASP A 74 -17.57 -4.16 -1.77
N ASN A 75 -18.27 -4.95 -2.63
CA ASN A 75 -19.29 -5.88 -2.16
C ASN A 75 -18.72 -6.99 -1.28
N GLU A 76 -17.55 -7.51 -1.63
CA GLU A 76 -16.96 -8.68 -0.96
C GLU A 76 -15.52 -8.47 -0.46
N GLN A 77 -15.01 -7.25 -0.53
CA GLN A 77 -13.63 -6.94 -0.14
C GLN A 77 -13.30 -7.38 1.29
N GLU A 78 -14.17 -7.06 2.24
CA GLU A 78 -13.98 -7.40 3.65
C GLU A 78 -14.04 -8.91 3.89
N ASN A 79 -14.97 -9.59 3.24
CA ASN A 79 -15.13 -11.05 3.33
C ASN A 79 -13.92 -11.77 2.70
N MET A 80 -13.48 -11.32 1.52
CA MET A 80 -12.29 -11.87 0.85
C MET A 80 -11.05 -11.72 1.74
N LYS A 81 -10.85 -10.56 2.35
CA LYS A 81 -9.72 -10.32 3.24
C LYS A 81 -9.74 -11.26 4.46
N LYS A 82 -10.91 -11.50 5.06
CA LYS A 82 -11.07 -12.45 6.17
C LYS A 82 -10.75 -13.88 5.74
N VAL A 83 -11.28 -14.33 4.61
CA VAL A 83 -11.00 -15.65 4.03
C VAL A 83 -9.49 -15.83 3.77
N CYS A 84 -8.86 -14.84 3.16
CA CYS A 84 -7.42 -14.88 2.91
C CYS A 84 -6.60 -14.89 4.21
N CYS A 85 -7.00 -14.12 5.22
CA CYS A 85 -6.34 -14.16 6.53
C CYS A 85 -6.45 -15.54 7.20
N GLU A 86 -7.57 -16.23 7.05
CA GLU A 86 -7.77 -17.58 7.57
C GLU A 86 -6.90 -18.61 6.81
N ILE A 87 -6.91 -18.55 5.47
CA ILE A 87 -6.21 -19.51 4.63
C ILE A 87 -4.69 -19.28 4.63
N PHE A 88 -4.23 -18.06 4.39
CA PHE A 88 -2.81 -17.72 4.31
C PHE A 88 -2.18 -17.44 5.67
N GLY A 89 -2.96 -16.99 6.64
CA GLY A 89 -2.52 -16.43 7.90
C GLY A 89 -2.35 -14.91 7.81
N GLN A 90 -2.78 -14.19 8.85
CA GLN A 90 -2.72 -12.72 8.89
C GLN A 90 -1.28 -12.18 8.77
N ALA A 91 -0.27 -12.91 9.27
CA ALA A 91 1.13 -12.52 9.16
C ALA A 91 1.62 -12.48 7.70
N ASN A 92 0.96 -13.18 6.79
CA ASN A 92 1.29 -13.24 5.37
C ASN A 92 0.55 -12.19 4.52
N PHE A 93 -0.25 -11.32 5.14
CA PHE A 93 -0.84 -10.17 4.48
C PHE A 93 0.25 -9.15 4.14
N VAL A 94 0.40 -8.84 2.85
CA VAL A 94 1.41 -7.90 2.37
C VAL A 94 0.85 -6.49 2.28
N ALA A 95 -0.24 -6.33 1.53
CA ALA A 95 -0.87 -5.02 1.32
C ALA A 95 -2.30 -5.16 0.77
N GLU A 96 -3.05 -4.10 0.93
CA GLU A 96 -4.28 -3.82 0.20
C GLU A 96 -4.00 -2.62 -0.70
N LEU A 97 -4.12 -2.83 -2.01
CA LEU A 97 -3.87 -1.81 -2.99
C LEU A 97 -5.20 -1.25 -3.46
N ILE A 98 -5.24 0.05 -3.68
CA ILE A 98 -6.38 0.78 -4.23
C ILE A 98 -6.11 0.99 -5.71
N TRP A 99 -6.91 0.40 -6.57
CA TRP A 99 -6.81 0.59 -8.02
C TRP A 99 -7.82 1.63 -8.48
N GLU A 100 -7.33 2.74 -8.99
CA GLU A 100 -8.15 3.76 -9.66
C GLU A 100 -8.63 3.22 -11.01
N ARG A 101 -9.78 2.52 -11.01
CA ARG A 101 -10.33 1.86 -12.20
C ARG A 101 -11.09 2.78 -13.14
N ALA A 102 -11.46 3.98 -12.69
CA ALA A 102 -12.20 4.95 -13.47
C ALA A 102 -11.71 6.38 -13.18
N TYR A 103 -11.38 7.12 -14.23
CA TYR A 103 -10.87 8.49 -14.13
C TYR A 103 -11.96 9.56 -14.10
N SER A 104 -13.17 9.24 -14.58
CA SER A 104 -14.29 10.18 -14.65
C SER A 104 -15.38 9.82 -13.65
N PRO A 105 -15.85 10.78 -12.85
CA PRO A 105 -17.01 10.58 -12.00
C PRO A 105 -18.26 10.26 -12.82
N LYS A 106 -19.10 9.37 -12.31
CA LYS A 106 -20.43 9.09 -12.87
C LYS A 106 -21.41 10.16 -12.39
N ASN A 107 -21.97 10.96 -13.31
CA ASN A 107 -22.90 12.04 -12.97
C ASN A 107 -24.26 11.56 -12.47
N ASP A 108 -24.60 10.30 -12.72
CA ASP A 108 -25.83 9.63 -12.27
C ASP A 108 -25.68 8.96 -10.90
N ALA A 109 -24.51 9.05 -10.29
CA ALA A 109 -24.29 8.50 -8.95
C ALA A 109 -25.17 9.22 -7.92
N LYS A 110 -26.01 8.45 -7.20
CA LYS A 110 -26.92 8.99 -6.19
C LYS A 110 -26.19 9.68 -5.03
N TYR A 111 -25.03 9.18 -4.66
CA TYR A 111 -24.24 9.68 -3.54
C TYR A 111 -22.79 9.98 -3.97
N ILE A 112 -21.94 8.96 -3.98
CA ILE A 112 -20.52 9.05 -4.33
C ILE A 112 -20.26 8.15 -5.53
N SER A 113 -19.58 8.70 -6.54
CA SER A 113 -19.13 7.91 -7.69
C SER A 113 -17.94 7.05 -7.29
N GLY A 114 -18.13 5.73 -7.25
CA GLY A 114 -17.03 4.79 -7.00
C GLY A 114 -16.05 4.79 -8.18
N SER A 115 -14.81 5.15 -7.93
CA SER A 115 -13.75 5.25 -8.94
C SER A 115 -12.62 4.24 -8.74
N HIS A 116 -12.72 3.38 -7.73
CA HIS A 116 -11.68 2.40 -7.40
C HIS A 116 -12.25 1.02 -7.11
N ASP A 117 -11.38 0.04 -7.21
CA ASP A 117 -11.54 -1.31 -6.67
C ASP A 117 -10.29 -1.64 -5.84
N TYR A 118 -10.30 -2.79 -5.19
CA TYR A 118 -9.21 -3.24 -4.32
C TYR A 118 -8.42 -4.37 -4.97
N VAL A 119 -7.15 -4.45 -4.61
CA VAL A 119 -6.32 -5.62 -4.93
C VAL A 119 -5.67 -6.08 -3.64
N LEU A 120 -6.13 -7.22 -3.10
CA LEU A 120 -5.54 -7.83 -1.91
C LEU A 120 -4.28 -8.59 -2.30
N MET A 121 -3.22 -8.43 -1.53
CA MET A 121 -1.93 -9.05 -1.76
C MET A 121 -1.52 -9.89 -0.55
N PHE A 122 -1.37 -11.21 -0.75
CA PHE A 122 -0.92 -12.15 0.27
C PHE A 122 0.28 -12.95 -0.24
N ALA A 123 1.31 -13.07 0.58
CA ALA A 123 2.40 -13.99 0.34
C ALA A 123 2.02 -15.41 0.80
N LYS A 124 2.58 -16.45 0.18
CA LYS A 124 2.48 -17.81 0.74
C LYS A 124 3.24 -17.90 2.07
N ASN A 125 4.45 -17.33 2.10
CA ASN A 125 5.25 -17.18 3.30
C ASN A 125 5.98 -15.83 3.22
N ILE A 126 5.66 -14.91 4.13
CA ILE A 126 6.22 -13.55 4.15
C ILE A 126 7.74 -13.53 4.37
N GLU A 127 8.28 -14.50 5.10
CA GLU A 127 9.72 -14.60 5.35
C GLU A 127 10.52 -14.93 4.08
N ASN A 128 9.89 -15.60 3.12
CA ASN A 128 10.50 -15.97 1.85
C ASN A 128 10.16 -14.98 0.72
N PHE A 129 9.21 -14.08 0.96
CA PHE A 129 8.76 -13.11 -0.02
C PHE A 129 9.68 -11.91 -0.11
N THR A 130 10.02 -11.50 -1.32
CA THR A 130 10.79 -10.27 -1.58
C THR A 130 10.09 -9.43 -2.64
N ILE A 131 9.75 -8.18 -2.28
CA ILE A 131 9.15 -7.25 -3.22
C ILE A 131 10.22 -6.59 -4.10
N GLY A 132 9.96 -6.52 -5.40
CA GLY A 132 10.78 -5.78 -6.35
C GLY A 132 10.70 -4.25 -6.14
N ARG A 133 11.61 -3.53 -6.77
CA ARG A 133 11.63 -2.06 -6.78
C ARG A 133 11.27 -1.56 -8.16
N LEU A 134 10.51 -0.48 -8.21
CA LEU A 134 10.20 0.23 -9.46
C LEU A 134 11.41 1.07 -9.88
N PRO A 135 11.64 1.25 -11.18
CA PRO A 135 12.62 2.20 -11.67
C PRO A 135 12.37 3.59 -11.08
N ARG A 136 13.44 4.34 -10.85
CA ARG A 136 13.32 5.73 -10.39
C ARG A 136 12.83 6.62 -11.52
N THR A 137 11.85 7.46 -11.24
CA THR A 137 11.37 8.45 -12.20
C THR A 137 12.31 9.64 -12.28
N GLU A 138 12.24 10.40 -13.39
CA GLU A 138 13.02 11.63 -13.56
C GLU A 138 12.66 12.66 -12.50
N GLU A 139 11.37 12.79 -12.12
CA GLU A 139 10.93 13.70 -11.05
C GLU A 139 11.51 13.31 -9.69
N ALA A 140 11.60 12.01 -9.40
CA ALA A 140 12.21 11.53 -8.16
C ALA A 140 13.72 11.84 -8.11
N ASN A 141 14.39 11.81 -9.26
CA ASN A 141 15.82 12.14 -9.40
C ASN A 141 16.05 13.65 -9.42
N ALA A 142 15.17 14.45 -10.02
CA ALA A 142 15.27 15.91 -10.09
C ALA A 142 15.28 16.60 -8.71
N ARG A 143 14.84 15.89 -7.66
CA ARG A 143 14.94 16.35 -6.26
C ARG A 143 16.37 16.33 -5.70
N TYR A 144 17.28 15.65 -6.38
CA TYR A 144 18.69 15.55 -6.01
C TYR A 144 19.49 16.48 -6.90
N ARG A 145 20.21 17.43 -6.29
CA ARG A 145 21.02 18.41 -7.01
C ARG A 145 22.40 18.52 -6.35
N ASN A 146 23.45 18.73 -7.13
CA ASN A 146 24.78 18.99 -6.58
C ASN A 146 25.03 20.49 -6.60
N ILE A 147 24.46 21.22 -5.64
CA ILE A 147 24.47 22.69 -5.60
C ILE A 147 25.77 23.27 -5.02
N ASP A 148 26.56 22.45 -4.36
CA ASP A 148 27.82 22.83 -3.71
C ASP A 148 29.02 22.02 -4.22
N ASN A 149 28.87 21.33 -5.37
CA ASN A 149 29.89 20.51 -6.02
C ASN A 149 30.52 19.45 -5.08
N ASP A 150 29.69 18.83 -4.21
CA ASP A 150 30.15 17.76 -3.35
C ASP A 150 30.60 16.55 -4.18
N PRO A 151 31.80 15.98 -3.92
CA PRO A 151 32.37 14.87 -4.72
C PRO A 151 31.53 13.61 -4.67
N ARG A 152 30.63 13.42 -3.69
CA ARG A 152 29.69 12.30 -3.58
C ARG A 152 28.52 12.39 -4.56
N GLY A 153 28.38 13.54 -5.24
CA GLY A 153 27.39 13.76 -6.28
C GLY A 153 26.10 14.43 -5.80
N PRO A 154 24.98 14.27 -6.54
CA PRO A 154 23.72 14.93 -6.23
C PRO A 154 23.12 14.48 -4.89
N TRP A 155 22.57 15.42 -4.15
CA TRP A 155 21.94 15.20 -2.86
C TRP A 155 20.66 16.03 -2.71
N LYS A 156 19.83 15.68 -1.74
CA LYS A 156 18.67 16.48 -1.31
C LYS A 156 18.74 16.78 0.18
N PRO A 157 18.20 17.93 0.62
CA PRO A 157 18.15 18.26 2.05
C PRO A 157 17.25 17.27 2.81
N GLY A 158 17.71 16.87 3.97
CA GLY A 158 16.97 16.09 4.94
C GLY A 158 16.82 16.87 6.23
N ASP A 159 15.64 16.81 6.84
CA ASP A 159 15.37 17.44 8.14
C ASP A 159 16.22 16.79 9.24
N ILE A 160 16.81 17.63 10.08
CA ILE A 160 17.58 17.22 11.27
C ILE A 160 16.81 17.42 12.56
N SER A 161 15.60 17.96 12.53
CA SER A 161 14.72 18.09 13.69
C SER A 161 13.78 16.90 13.85
N VAL A 162 13.38 16.64 15.08
CA VAL A 162 12.37 15.63 15.44
C VAL A 162 11.37 16.23 16.43
N LYS A 163 10.13 15.78 16.37
CA LYS A 163 9.03 16.26 17.22
C LYS A 163 9.08 15.69 18.64
N THR A 164 9.77 14.56 18.84
CA THR A 164 9.92 13.96 20.17
C THR A 164 11.06 14.62 20.90
N TYR A 165 10.79 15.27 22.03
CA TYR A 165 11.80 15.95 22.83
C TYR A 165 12.78 14.98 23.47
N ASN A 166 14.07 15.33 23.40
CA ASN A 166 15.15 14.66 24.12
C ASN A 166 16.18 15.69 24.55
N ALA A 167 16.37 15.84 25.84
CA ALA A 167 17.28 16.85 26.45
C ALA A 167 18.74 16.69 25.95
N ALA A 168 19.19 15.49 25.64
CA ALA A 168 20.55 15.23 25.14
C ALA A 168 20.80 15.78 23.73
N THR A 169 19.74 16.06 22.98
CA THR A 169 19.81 16.59 21.61
C THR A 169 19.13 17.97 21.47
N ASP A 170 18.83 18.61 22.59
CA ASP A 170 18.35 19.99 22.65
C ASP A 170 19.52 20.94 22.97
N TYR A 171 20.17 21.43 21.95
CA TYR A 171 21.32 22.34 22.06
C TYR A 171 21.30 23.37 20.92
N PRO A 172 21.85 24.59 21.17
CA PRO A 172 21.98 25.57 20.11
C PRO A 172 23.09 25.22 19.15
N ILE A 173 22.85 25.50 17.85
CA ILE A 173 23.83 25.36 16.77
C ILE A 173 24.20 26.76 16.27
N THR A 174 25.50 27.08 16.24
CA THR A 174 26.00 28.28 15.59
C THR A 174 26.31 27.97 14.15
N THR A 175 25.65 28.64 13.22
CA THR A 175 25.86 28.49 11.77
C THR A 175 27.17 29.16 11.32
N PRO A 176 27.68 28.88 10.14
CA PRO A 176 28.90 29.53 9.59
C PRO A 176 28.80 31.05 9.50
N SER A 177 27.59 31.62 9.34
CA SER A 177 27.36 33.08 9.38
C SER A 177 27.35 33.70 10.77
N GLY A 178 27.47 32.89 11.84
CA GLY A 178 27.38 33.34 13.24
C GLY A 178 25.97 33.37 13.80
N ARG A 179 24.94 33.00 13.01
CA ARG A 179 23.57 32.90 13.52
C ARG A 179 23.44 31.70 14.46
N VAL A 180 22.78 31.88 15.60
CA VAL A 180 22.42 30.81 16.51
C VAL A 180 21.03 30.30 16.19
N VAL A 181 20.87 29.00 15.98
CA VAL A 181 19.60 28.31 15.73
C VAL A 181 19.37 27.29 16.84
N THR A 182 18.11 27.16 17.26
CA THR A 182 17.64 26.16 18.23
C THR A 182 16.63 25.21 17.59
N PRO A 183 16.39 24.04 18.18
CA PRO A 183 15.32 23.16 17.70
C PRO A 183 13.95 23.85 17.71
N PRO A 184 13.00 23.40 16.91
CA PRO A 184 11.61 23.85 17.02
C PRO A 184 11.04 23.60 18.42
N ALA A 185 10.12 24.48 18.87
CA ALA A 185 9.47 24.35 20.17
C ALA A 185 8.84 22.94 20.34
N GLY A 186 9.15 22.28 21.45
CA GLY A 186 8.68 20.93 21.75
C GLY A 186 9.40 19.81 21.00
N GLY A 187 10.41 20.14 20.20
CA GLY A 187 11.25 19.18 19.48
C GLY A 187 12.72 19.22 19.93
N CYS A 188 13.56 18.48 19.25
CA CYS A 188 15.00 18.50 19.42
C CYS A 188 15.71 18.12 18.12
N TRP A 189 17.04 18.15 18.09
CA TRP A 189 17.79 17.66 16.95
C TRP A 189 17.79 16.12 16.90
N ARG A 190 17.93 15.57 15.71
CA ARG A 190 18.03 14.14 15.46
C ARG A 190 19.36 13.53 15.94
N PHE A 191 20.40 14.36 15.96
CA PHE A 191 21.76 13.94 16.25
C PHE A 191 22.24 14.59 17.53
N ASN A 192 23.03 13.89 18.34
CA ASN A 192 23.77 14.50 19.43
C ASN A 192 24.87 15.44 18.88
N LYS A 193 25.43 16.28 19.73
CA LYS A 193 26.37 17.32 19.34
C LYS A 193 27.62 16.74 18.67
N GLU A 194 28.17 15.67 19.19
CA GLU A 194 29.37 15.03 18.68
C GLU A 194 29.15 14.48 17.25
N THR A 195 28.03 13.77 17.05
CA THR A 195 27.64 13.26 15.72
C THR A 195 27.42 14.42 14.74
N PHE A 196 26.75 15.48 15.16
CA PHE A 196 26.51 16.66 14.34
C PHE A 196 27.83 17.33 13.91
N GLU A 197 28.75 17.56 14.85
CA GLU A 197 30.06 18.14 14.57
C GLU A 197 30.89 17.24 13.61
N SER A 198 30.82 15.94 13.79
CA SER A 198 31.45 14.99 12.86
C SER A 198 30.86 15.09 11.45
N MET A 199 29.53 15.21 11.34
CA MET A 199 28.85 15.40 10.05
C MET A 199 29.19 16.76 9.39
N VAL A 200 29.38 17.80 10.19
CA VAL A 200 29.86 19.11 9.68
C VAL A 200 31.27 18.97 9.10
N LYS A 201 32.20 18.32 9.81
CA LYS A 201 33.57 18.07 9.33
C LYS A 201 33.59 17.24 8.06
N ASP A 202 32.68 16.29 7.91
CA ASP A 202 32.52 15.45 6.71
C ASP A 202 31.71 16.14 5.59
N ASN A 203 31.44 17.43 5.69
CA ASN A 203 30.63 18.20 4.74
C ASN A 203 29.24 17.59 4.48
N ARG A 204 28.64 16.94 5.46
CA ARG A 204 27.29 16.32 5.35
C ARG A 204 26.16 17.25 5.81
N ILE A 205 26.49 18.40 6.36
CA ILE A 205 25.54 19.40 6.80
C ILE A 205 25.59 20.60 5.86
N TYR A 206 24.41 21.02 5.41
CA TYR A 206 24.24 22.19 4.56
C TYR A 206 23.53 23.30 5.34
N PHE A 207 24.11 24.49 5.31
CA PHE A 207 23.63 25.69 6.02
C PHE A 207 23.03 26.76 5.10
N GLY A 208 22.67 26.39 3.87
CA GLY A 208 22.26 27.36 2.85
C GLY A 208 23.46 27.93 2.09
N SER A 209 23.19 28.66 1.01
CA SER A 209 24.24 29.25 0.15
C SER A 209 25.06 30.31 0.85
N ASP A 210 24.48 31.00 1.83
CA ASP A 210 25.10 32.07 2.63
C ASP A 210 25.55 31.61 4.02
N GLY A 211 25.36 30.33 4.35
CA GLY A 211 25.73 29.76 5.64
C GLY A 211 24.84 30.21 6.81
N SER A 212 23.65 30.77 6.56
CA SER A 212 22.77 31.32 7.60
C SER A 212 21.52 30.46 7.87
N SER A 213 21.25 29.47 7.01
CA SER A 213 20.04 28.64 7.10
C SER A 213 20.06 27.68 8.28
N VAL A 214 18.87 27.25 8.74
CA VAL A 214 18.74 26.10 9.64
C VAL A 214 19.42 24.89 8.97
N PRO A 215 20.30 24.19 9.69
CA PRO A 215 21.05 23.08 9.07
C PRO A 215 20.16 21.97 8.57
N SER A 216 20.54 21.39 7.46
CA SER A 216 19.95 20.18 6.88
C SER A 216 21.01 19.15 6.57
N VAL A 217 20.68 17.86 6.69
CA VAL A 217 21.59 16.79 6.30
C VAL A 217 21.53 16.55 4.80
N LYS A 218 22.67 16.44 4.15
CA LYS A 218 22.77 16.03 2.74
C LYS A 218 22.47 14.54 2.62
N ARG A 219 21.43 14.20 1.88
CA ARG A 219 21.07 12.81 1.55
C ARG A 219 21.45 12.55 0.10
N PHE A 220 22.56 11.83 -0.11
CA PHE A 220 23.11 11.58 -1.43
C PHE A 220 22.32 10.54 -2.20
N LEU A 221 22.18 10.76 -3.50
CA LEU A 221 21.56 9.81 -4.43
C LEU A 221 22.37 8.50 -4.49
N SER A 222 23.71 8.62 -4.48
CA SER A 222 24.64 7.49 -4.48
C SER A 222 24.62 6.63 -3.22
N GLU A 223 24.08 7.15 -2.11
CA GLU A 223 24.02 6.44 -0.82
C GLU A 223 22.62 5.86 -0.52
N LEU A 224 21.74 5.78 -1.50
CA LEU A 224 20.44 5.15 -1.30
C LEU A 224 20.61 3.66 -1.00
N LYS A 225 19.98 3.22 0.09
CA LYS A 225 20.05 1.83 0.57
C LYS A 225 19.56 0.82 -0.48
N PHE A 226 18.67 1.25 -1.37
CA PHE A 226 18.07 0.39 -2.39
C PHE A 226 18.08 1.12 -3.74
N GLU A 227 18.41 0.42 -4.79
CA GLU A 227 18.14 0.86 -6.14
C GLU A 227 16.64 0.84 -6.40
N GLY A 228 16.11 1.93 -7.00
CA GLY A 228 14.69 2.05 -7.29
C GLY A 228 13.84 2.59 -6.14
N MET A 229 12.53 2.59 -6.38
CA MET A 229 11.51 3.09 -5.48
C MET A 229 10.62 1.94 -4.98
N ALA A 230 10.16 2.04 -3.74
CA ALA A 230 9.14 1.12 -3.25
C ALA A 230 7.84 1.35 -4.04
N PRO A 231 7.12 0.28 -4.45
CA PRO A 231 5.76 0.42 -4.94
C PRO A 231 4.86 1.09 -3.89
N THR A 232 3.84 1.80 -4.37
CA THR A 232 2.84 2.46 -3.51
C THR A 232 1.57 1.63 -3.43
N SER A 233 0.75 1.89 -2.42
CA SER A 233 -0.54 1.20 -2.26
C SER A 233 -1.65 1.77 -3.14
N ILE A 234 -1.40 2.83 -3.91
CA ILE A 234 -2.35 3.39 -4.87
C ILE A 234 -1.82 3.12 -6.27
N LEU A 235 -2.65 2.48 -7.08
CA LEU A 235 -2.40 2.17 -8.49
C LEU A 235 -3.22 3.15 -9.33
N PHE A 236 -2.58 4.18 -9.84
CA PHE A 236 -3.24 5.20 -10.67
C PHE A 236 -3.51 4.66 -12.07
N TYR A 237 -4.69 4.95 -12.63
CA TYR A 237 -5.09 4.51 -13.97
C TYR A 237 -4.07 4.88 -15.05
N LYS A 238 -3.38 6.00 -14.90
CA LYS A 238 -2.34 6.47 -15.83
C LYS A 238 -1.12 5.56 -15.90
N GLU A 239 -0.90 4.75 -14.86
CA GLU A 239 0.26 3.87 -14.73
C GLU A 239 -0.08 2.42 -15.04
N VAL A 240 -1.30 2.00 -14.71
CA VAL A 240 -1.70 0.59 -14.78
C VAL A 240 -2.94 0.34 -15.66
N GLY A 241 -3.50 1.38 -16.28
CA GLY A 241 -4.73 1.28 -17.07
C GLY A 241 -6.01 1.35 -16.24
N HIS A 242 -7.15 1.39 -16.91
CA HIS A 242 -8.49 1.44 -16.32
C HIS A 242 -9.37 0.28 -16.82
N SER A 243 -10.56 0.10 -16.22
CA SER A 243 -11.42 -1.06 -16.47
C SER A 243 -12.02 -1.17 -17.88
N GLN A 244 -11.80 -0.18 -18.76
CA GLN A 244 -12.30 -0.16 -20.15
C GLN A 244 -11.18 -0.41 -21.18
N GLU A 245 -9.96 -0.60 -20.75
CA GLU A 245 -8.83 -1.05 -21.56
C GLU A 245 -8.75 -2.58 -21.53
#